data_36681a336786da31cdb6131747b04ae6
#
_entry.id   36681a336786da31cdb6131747b04ae6
#
_cell.length_a   1.000
_cell.length_b   1.000
_cell.length_c   1.000
_cell.angle_alpha   90.00
_cell.angle_beta   90.00
_cell.angle_gamma   90.00
#
_symmetry.space_group_name_H-M   'P 1'
#
loop_
_entity.id
_entity.type
_entity.pdbx_description
1 polymer ?
#
loop_
_entity_poly.entity_id
_entity_poly.type
_entity_poly.pdbx_seq_one_letter_code
_entity_poly.pdbx_strand_id
1 'polypeptide(L)'
;VFSCAAAEETEIPSGVVDNFVQSEIEKQQSASDATAFEAGAAAGEYYADFTFGGVQTLSGITTTLSLYANLPKYAKPVSAVLRLSYTASDLILTDISSLTYYMNGTPFGSSKIVARSDGAQTVLYVSVPVELLTTGYNLLEILSYVRLTDDEGCRDDYNGANWVKIADTTCLRIYYEISDDADELYMYPYPFISLMNPDGAESVVAVSDAADEAELTAAMMLMAGMGNSLSAKNAMTLCRLSDAKSENVLYVGLKKNTPEYLLSLLTQSVPATGALVQRVTDGDTSYLLIVAEEEAALSEAAALLSDTSRVAQLHTSQTYVSVGEAQQYALASETSGLTLAGQYTIKDISGNGISFSGPFTQKMTIYLPVAKDYVLSSESRFSFDIRYSENLDFDRSLVTFYWGTNIPLYSHKLTKEGATGETLTFSVPADAIGEAGSSITVVFDLEIKDLDCTVRSMNTPWAYIAANSSLYLPAGENTTLNLANLPAPFQRASRMNNVVMILSDDATQTELTLAGRIMAMLGAGSTPYGLLKVIRAENFQAAAYGNSNLIVVGLSDRNSVLKQINPYLHFQYTDDMTSLAESTKLVMTTDYAHEASVLQLMKSPYNETMALLTASAATEAGLQNLMARLSTE
;
A
#
# COMPACT_ATOMS: atom_id res chain seq x y z
N VAL A 1 -42.81 -29.31 -58.45
CA VAL A 1 -41.53 -29.10 -59.14
C VAL A 1 -41.08 -27.68 -58.83
N PHE A 2 -40.30 -27.47 -57.81
CA PHE A 2 -39.56 -26.22 -57.55
C PHE A 2 -38.07 -26.56 -57.58
N SER A 3 -37.40 -25.99 -58.53
CA SER A 3 -35.94 -26.05 -58.71
C SER A 3 -35.31 -25.11 -57.66
N CYS A 4 -34.48 -25.64 -56.77
CA CYS A 4 -33.53 -24.84 -56.00
C CYS A 4 -32.38 -24.47 -56.94
N ALA A 5 -32.22 -23.19 -57.22
CA ALA A 5 -31.01 -22.65 -57.80
C ALA A 5 -29.92 -22.60 -56.71
N ALA A 6 -28.77 -23.19 -56.98
CA ALA A 6 -27.58 -23.07 -56.16
C ALA A 6 -27.16 -21.59 -56.10
N ALA A 7 -27.04 -21.05 -54.90
CA ALA A 7 -26.38 -19.76 -54.70
C ALA A 7 -24.89 -19.92 -54.97
N GLU A 8 -24.34 -19.14 -55.88
CA GLU A 8 -22.91 -18.97 -56.07
C GLU A 8 -22.33 -18.39 -54.77
N GLU A 9 -21.35 -19.08 -54.17
CA GLU A 9 -20.48 -18.52 -53.15
C GLU A 9 -19.69 -17.36 -53.75
N THR A 10 -20.13 -16.16 -53.51
CA THR A 10 -19.34 -14.97 -53.79
C THR A 10 -18.28 -14.85 -52.69
N GLU A 11 -17.01 -15.10 -53.06
CA GLU A 11 -15.86 -14.74 -52.20
C GLU A 11 -15.98 -13.24 -51.83
N ILE A 12 -16.11 -12.96 -50.54
CA ILE A 12 -16.12 -11.59 -50.04
C ILE A 12 -14.68 -11.07 -50.16
N PRO A 13 -14.43 -9.96 -50.86
CA PRO A 13 -13.08 -9.39 -50.97
C PRO A 13 -12.52 -9.06 -49.59
N SER A 14 -11.25 -9.34 -49.32
CA SER A 14 -10.58 -9.12 -48.05
C SER A 14 -10.74 -7.70 -47.49
N GLY A 15 -10.81 -6.70 -48.35
CA GLY A 15 -11.08 -5.30 -47.94
C GLY A 15 -12.50 -5.05 -47.39
N VAL A 16 -13.46 -5.95 -47.64
CA VAL A 16 -14.83 -5.82 -47.08
C VAL A 16 -14.87 -6.37 -45.65
N VAL A 17 -14.06 -7.39 -45.37
CA VAL A 17 -13.92 -7.95 -44.01
C VAL A 17 -13.23 -6.95 -43.11
N ASP A 18 -12.18 -6.29 -43.57
CA ASP A 18 -11.49 -5.24 -42.78
C ASP A 18 -12.38 -4.04 -42.51
N ASN A 19 -13.20 -3.61 -43.48
CA ASN A 19 -14.19 -2.53 -43.29
C ASN A 19 -15.32 -2.94 -42.33
N PHE A 20 -15.75 -4.19 -42.33
CA PHE A 20 -16.75 -4.69 -41.39
C PHE A 20 -16.22 -4.74 -39.98
N VAL A 21 -15.00 -5.24 -39.77
CA VAL A 21 -14.31 -5.28 -38.48
C VAL A 21 -14.09 -3.85 -37.96
N GLN A 22 -13.65 -2.94 -38.84
CA GLN A 22 -13.48 -1.53 -38.47
C GLN A 22 -14.80 -0.89 -38.07
N SER A 23 -15.90 -1.16 -38.75
CA SER A 23 -17.24 -0.63 -38.42
C SER A 23 -17.78 -1.18 -37.11
N GLU A 24 -17.44 -2.40 -36.74
CA GLU A 24 -17.80 -2.97 -35.42
C GLU A 24 -16.98 -2.35 -34.28
N ILE A 25 -15.70 -2.09 -34.50
CA ILE A 25 -14.86 -1.34 -33.56
C ILE A 25 -15.44 0.07 -33.35
N GLU A 26 -15.81 0.77 -34.44
CA GLU A 26 -16.39 2.12 -34.38
C GLU A 26 -17.75 2.14 -33.69
N LYS A 27 -18.56 1.09 -33.84
CA LYS A 27 -19.82 0.93 -33.09
C LYS A 27 -19.61 0.65 -31.61
N GLN A 28 -18.53 -0.02 -31.23
CA GLN A 28 -18.18 -0.32 -29.83
C GLN A 28 -17.43 0.83 -29.17
N GLN A 29 -16.82 1.71 -29.94
CA GLN A 29 -16.26 2.98 -29.48
C GLN A 29 -17.35 4.04 -29.54
N SER A 30 -17.85 4.46 -28.40
CA SER A 30 -18.54 5.74 -28.37
C SER A 30 -17.51 6.84 -28.69
N ALA A 31 -17.70 7.50 -29.84
CA ALA A 31 -16.84 8.63 -30.21
C ALA A 31 -16.86 9.75 -29.14
N SER A 32 -17.96 9.86 -28.41
CA SER A 32 -18.12 10.75 -27.25
C SER A 32 -17.22 10.33 -26.08
N ASP A 33 -17.09 9.03 -25.78
CA ASP A 33 -16.28 8.53 -24.68
C ASP A 33 -14.80 8.72 -24.91
N ALA A 34 -14.34 8.46 -26.15
CA ALA A 34 -12.97 8.74 -26.56
C ALA A 34 -12.65 10.25 -26.46
N THR A 35 -13.55 11.09 -26.96
CA THR A 35 -13.39 12.54 -26.90
C THR A 35 -13.38 13.05 -25.47
N ALA A 36 -14.27 12.56 -24.61
CA ALA A 36 -14.33 12.92 -23.20
C ALA A 36 -13.07 12.49 -22.46
N PHE A 37 -12.57 11.26 -22.73
CA PHE A 37 -11.34 10.77 -22.13
C PHE A 37 -10.12 11.62 -22.50
N GLU A 38 -9.97 11.98 -23.77
CA GLU A 38 -8.85 12.79 -24.27
C GLU A 38 -8.94 14.26 -23.86
N ALA A 39 -10.15 14.78 -23.69
CA ALA A 39 -10.38 16.17 -23.26
C ALA A 39 -10.03 16.41 -21.77
N GLY A 40 -10.02 15.34 -20.95
CA GLY A 40 -9.82 15.45 -19.51
C GLY A 40 -11.09 15.90 -18.77
N ALA A 41 -10.92 16.39 -17.54
CA ALA A 41 -12.03 16.84 -16.69
C ALA A 41 -12.62 18.18 -17.15
N ALA A 42 -13.94 18.34 -16.98
CA ALA A 42 -14.62 19.64 -17.17
C ALA A 42 -14.27 20.63 -16.04
N ALA A 43 -14.67 21.88 -16.19
CA ALA A 43 -14.45 22.89 -15.15
C ALA A 43 -15.18 22.50 -13.84
N GLY A 44 -14.46 22.40 -12.74
CA GLY A 44 -14.97 21.95 -11.43
C GLY A 44 -14.96 20.44 -11.21
N GLU A 45 -14.57 19.66 -12.22
CA GLU A 45 -14.38 18.23 -12.12
C GLU A 45 -12.90 17.87 -12.03
N TYR A 46 -12.63 16.72 -11.42
CA TYR A 46 -11.32 16.08 -11.33
C TYR A 46 -11.39 14.68 -11.90
N TYR A 47 -10.26 14.05 -12.16
CA TYR A 47 -10.24 12.63 -12.50
C TYR A 47 -9.10 11.89 -11.81
N ALA A 48 -9.28 10.58 -11.68
CA ALA A 48 -8.24 9.66 -11.24
C ALA A 48 -8.18 8.46 -12.17
N ASP A 49 -6.96 8.04 -12.52
CA ASP A 49 -6.68 6.89 -13.36
C ASP A 49 -6.23 5.71 -12.50
N PHE A 50 -6.95 4.60 -12.60
CA PHE A 50 -6.63 3.34 -11.93
C PHE A 50 -6.12 2.35 -12.96
N THR A 51 -4.94 1.75 -12.73
CA THR A 51 -4.24 0.87 -13.66
C THR A 51 -3.92 -0.49 -13.06
N PHE A 52 -3.63 -1.49 -13.90
CA PHE A 52 -3.23 -2.83 -13.44
C PHE A 52 -1.75 -2.93 -13.01
N GLY A 53 -0.99 -1.83 -13.02
CA GLY A 53 0.42 -1.80 -12.60
C GLY A 53 1.39 -2.49 -13.56
N GLY A 54 0.93 -2.87 -14.77
CA GLY A 54 1.75 -3.50 -15.81
C GLY A 54 0.93 -4.32 -16.80
N VAL A 55 1.62 -4.91 -17.76
CA VAL A 55 1.00 -5.77 -18.77
C VAL A 55 0.43 -7.04 -18.12
N GLN A 56 -0.83 -7.38 -18.42
CA GLN A 56 -1.51 -8.57 -17.94
C GLN A 56 -1.83 -9.51 -19.10
N THR A 57 -1.70 -10.82 -18.92
CA THR A 57 -2.06 -11.81 -19.94
C THR A 57 -3.19 -12.69 -19.42
N LEU A 58 -4.31 -12.67 -20.13
CA LEU A 58 -5.46 -13.54 -19.92
C LEU A 58 -5.28 -14.77 -20.82
N SER A 59 -5.12 -15.94 -20.24
CA SER A 59 -4.87 -17.19 -20.96
C SER A 59 -5.95 -18.22 -20.66
N GLY A 60 -6.30 -19.02 -21.68
CA GLY A 60 -7.35 -20.03 -21.61
C GLY A 60 -8.69 -19.52 -22.13
N ILE A 61 -9.69 -20.40 -22.11
CA ILE A 61 -11.02 -20.09 -22.67
C ILE A 61 -11.71 -18.99 -21.88
N THR A 62 -11.64 -19.05 -20.55
CA THR A 62 -12.30 -18.10 -19.67
C THR A 62 -11.32 -17.66 -18.59
N THR A 63 -11.06 -16.37 -18.51
CA THR A 63 -10.16 -15.77 -17.51
C THR A 63 -10.70 -14.42 -17.10
N THR A 64 -10.67 -14.12 -15.80
CA THR A 64 -11.07 -12.83 -15.24
C THR A 64 -9.85 -12.06 -14.79
N LEU A 65 -9.79 -10.78 -15.14
CA LEU A 65 -8.81 -9.81 -14.66
C LEU A 65 -9.53 -8.80 -13.77
N SER A 66 -9.01 -8.57 -12.57
CA SER A 66 -9.63 -7.69 -11.57
C SER A 66 -8.78 -6.46 -11.32
N LEU A 67 -9.40 -5.29 -11.23
CA LEU A 67 -8.82 -4.01 -10.86
C LEU A 67 -9.62 -3.41 -9.70
N TYR A 68 -8.91 -3.08 -8.61
CA TYR A 68 -9.50 -2.39 -7.47
C TYR A 68 -9.24 -0.89 -7.56
N ALA A 69 -10.33 -0.11 -7.61
CA ALA A 69 -10.29 1.35 -7.61
C ALA A 69 -10.86 1.86 -6.28
N ASN A 70 -10.03 2.50 -5.47
CA ASN A 70 -10.48 3.10 -4.20
C ASN A 70 -10.79 4.57 -4.41
N LEU A 71 -12.06 4.94 -4.31
CA LEU A 71 -12.54 6.31 -4.44
C LEU A 71 -12.75 6.92 -3.05
N PRO A 72 -11.94 7.91 -2.61
CA PRO A 72 -12.05 8.51 -1.29
C PRO A 72 -13.41 9.16 -1.05
N LYS A 73 -13.80 9.32 0.22
CA LYS A 73 -15.10 9.87 0.64
C LYS A 73 -15.40 11.26 0.06
N TYR A 74 -14.37 12.11 -0.10
CA TYR A 74 -14.52 13.45 -0.66
C TYR A 74 -14.78 13.48 -2.17
N ALA A 75 -14.53 12.36 -2.87
CA ALA A 75 -14.65 12.26 -4.32
C ALA A 75 -16.01 11.65 -4.70
N LYS A 76 -16.92 12.48 -5.16
CA LYS A 76 -18.26 12.08 -5.63
C LYS A 76 -18.18 11.76 -7.12
N PRO A 77 -18.35 10.49 -7.55
CA PRO A 77 -18.23 10.12 -8.95
C PRO A 77 -19.33 10.78 -9.79
N VAL A 78 -18.97 11.30 -10.95
CA VAL A 78 -19.90 11.92 -11.91
C VAL A 78 -19.94 11.17 -13.24
N SER A 79 -18.82 10.57 -13.66
CA SER A 79 -18.75 9.67 -14.81
C SER A 79 -17.51 8.80 -14.75
N ALA A 80 -17.47 7.71 -15.53
CA ALA A 80 -16.25 6.91 -15.66
C ALA A 80 -16.16 6.26 -17.03
N VAL A 81 -14.90 6.07 -17.49
CA VAL A 81 -14.58 5.46 -18.77
C VAL A 81 -13.44 4.45 -18.59
N LEU A 82 -13.67 3.24 -19.04
CA LEU A 82 -12.61 2.25 -19.20
C LEU A 82 -11.94 2.44 -20.56
N ARG A 83 -10.67 2.90 -20.58
CA ARG A 83 -9.81 2.83 -21.75
C ARG A 83 -9.11 1.48 -21.72
N LEU A 84 -9.55 0.57 -22.58
CA LEU A 84 -9.01 -0.79 -22.70
C LEU A 84 -8.09 -0.88 -23.92
N SER A 85 -6.82 -1.17 -23.71
CA SER A 85 -5.82 -1.37 -24.75
C SER A 85 -5.30 -2.80 -24.69
N TYR A 86 -5.44 -3.56 -25.79
CA TYR A 86 -5.07 -4.96 -25.78
C TYR A 86 -4.54 -5.45 -27.13
N THR A 87 -3.84 -6.58 -27.12
CA THR A 87 -3.56 -7.43 -28.27
C THR A 87 -4.09 -8.82 -28.00
N ALA A 88 -4.48 -9.53 -29.04
CA ALA A 88 -4.99 -10.89 -28.95
C ALA A 88 -4.26 -11.81 -29.93
N SER A 89 -4.28 -13.11 -29.67
CA SER A 89 -3.78 -14.10 -30.60
C SER A 89 -4.51 -14.01 -31.93
N ASP A 90 -3.80 -14.05 -33.03
CA ASP A 90 -4.35 -14.04 -34.39
C ASP A 90 -5.08 -15.35 -34.77
N LEU A 91 -4.96 -16.39 -33.95
CA LEU A 91 -5.66 -17.65 -34.10
C LEU A 91 -7.06 -17.67 -33.49
N ILE A 92 -7.46 -16.59 -32.83
CA ILE A 92 -8.77 -16.50 -32.13
C ILE A 92 -9.90 -16.41 -33.15
N LEU A 93 -10.97 -17.18 -32.90
CA LEU A 93 -12.26 -17.03 -33.59
C LEU A 93 -13.00 -15.81 -33.03
N THR A 94 -12.87 -14.67 -33.70
CA THR A 94 -13.40 -13.37 -33.26
C THR A 94 -14.93 -13.34 -33.16
N ASP A 95 -15.62 -14.15 -33.97
CA ASP A 95 -17.09 -14.20 -33.99
C ASP A 95 -17.71 -14.75 -32.71
N ILE A 96 -16.97 -15.62 -32.00
CA ILE A 96 -17.44 -16.27 -30.77
C ILE A 96 -16.63 -15.88 -29.53
N SER A 97 -15.58 -15.06 -29.69
CA SER A 97 -14.73 -14.60 -28.59
C SER A 97 -15.12 -13.19 -28.16
N SER A 98 -15.11 -12.94 -26.85
CA SER A 98 -15.57 -11.66 -26.28
C SER A 98 -14.84 -11.29 -25.01
N LEU A 99 -14.90 -9.99 -24.69
CA LEU A 99 -14.58 -9.43 -23.38
C LEU A 99 -15.89 -8.91 -22.77
N THR A 100 -16.16 -9.26 -21.50
CA THR A 100 -17.32 -8.76 -20.74
C THR A 100 -16.83 -8.00 -19.52
N TYR A 101 -17.44 -6.87 -19.26
CA TYR A 101 -17.04 -5.93 -18.23
C TYR A 101 -18.04 -5.91 -17.09
N TYR A 102 -17.53 -6.02 -15.86
CA TYR A 102 -18.32 -5.96 -14.65
C TYR A 102 -17.81 -4.83 -13.74
N MET A 103 -18.72 -4.12 -13.13
CA MET A 103 -18.44 -3.18 -12.06
C MET A 103 -19.18 -3.62 -10.80
N ASN A 104 -18.44 -3.90 -9.73
CA ASN A 104 -19.00 -4.36 -8.46
C ASN A 104 -19.92 -5.60 -8.62
N GLY A 105 -19.52 -6.54 -9.48
CA GLY A 105 -20.26 -7.77 -9.80
C GLY A 105 -21.42 -7.58 -10.77
N THR A 106 -21.73 -6.37 -11.21
CA THR A 106 -22.79 -6.08 -12.19
C THR A 106 -22.21 -5.93 -13.59
N PRO A 107 -22.65 -6.72 -14.59
CA PRO A 107 -22.21 -6.56 -15.98
C PRO A 107 -22.74 -5.25 -16.57
N PHE A 108 -21.89 -4.48 -17.23
CA PHE A 108 -22.30 -3.21 -17.85
C PHE A 108 -21.96 -3.12 -19.35
N GLY A 109 -21.18 -4.04 -19.88
CA GLY A 109 -20.85 -4.05 -21.30
C GLY A 109 -20.16 -5.33 -21.73
N SER A 110 -20.12 -5.56 -23.03
CA SER A 110 -19.38 -6.64 -23.65
C SER A 110 -18.93 -6.21 -25.05
N SER A 111 -17.74 -6.63 -25.46
CA SER A 111 -17.23 -6.39 -26.80
C SER A 111 -16.66 -7.67 -27.40
N LYS A 112 -16.73 -7.79 -28.73
CA LYS A 112 -16.01 -8.84 -29.45
C LYS A 112 -14.51 -8.55 -29.42
N ILE A 113 -13.72 -9.62 -29.37
CA ILE A 113 -12.26 -9.49 -29.44
C ILE A 113 -11.87 -9.24 -30.91
N VAL A 114 -11.02 -8.24 -31.12
CA VAL A 114 -10.39 -7.97 -32.41
C VAL A 114 -8.97 -8.48 -32.37
N ALA A 115 -8.68 -9.49 -33.16
CA ALA A 115 -7.33 -9.99 -33.37
C ALA A 115 -6.73 -9.32 -34.63
N ARG A 116 -5.56 -8.71 -34.49
CA ARG A 116 -4.89 -7.98 -35.56
C ARG A 116 -3.63 -8.72 -36.01
N SER A 117 -3.57 -9.10 -37.27
CA SER A 117 -2.42 -9.80 -37.85
C SER A 117 -1.13 -8.96 -37.90
N ASP A 118 -1.24 -7.62 -37.81
CA ASP A 118 -0.11 -6.69 -37.74
C ASP A 118 0.48 -6.56 -36.32
N GLY A 119 -0.13 -7.22 -35.31
CA GLY A 119 0.27 -7.13 -33.91
C GLY A 119 -0.01 -5.78 -33.25
N ALA A 120 -0.70 -4.85 -33.92
CA ALA A 120 -1.06 -3.56 -33.35
C ALA A 120 -2.09 -3.73 -32.22
N GLN A 121 -2.03 -2.81 -31.24
CA GLN A 121 -2.99 -2.79 -30.16
C GLN A 121 -4.37 -2.32 -30.64
N THR A 122 -5.40 -2.95 -30.11
CA THR A 122 -6.78 -2.47 -30.21
C THR A 122 -7.08 -1.65 -28.97
N VAL A 123 -7.64 -0.44 -29.15
CA VAL A 123 -8.04 0.44 -28.06
C VAL A 123 -9.56 0.62 -28.11
N LEU A 124 -10.21 0.36 -26.99
CA LEU A 124 -11.65 0.56 -26.79
C LEU A 124 -11.88 1.54 -25.64
N TYR A 125 -12.91 2.36 -25.78
CA TYR A 125 -13.41 3.22 -24.72
C TYR A 125 -14.81 2.75 -24.35
N VAL A 126 -15.01 2.40 -23.07
CA VAL A 126 -16.27 1.83 -22.60
C VAL A 126 -16.75 2.67 -21.42
N SER A 127 -17.89 3.33 -21.59
CA SER A 127 -18.56 4.06 -20.50
C SER A 127 -18.97 3.13 -19.38
N VAL A 128 -18.64 3.51 -18.15
CA VAL A 128 -19.07 2.81 -16.94
C VAL A 128 -20.24 3.56 -16.33
N PRO A 129 -21.41 2.92 -16.13
CA PRO A 129 -22.57 3.56 -15.50
C PRO A 129 -22.21 4.05 -14.09
N VAL A 130 -22.41 5.35 -13.84
CA VAL A 130 -22.01 5.99 -12.58
C VAL A 130 -22.74 5.41 -11.37
N GLU A 131 -23.95 4.93 -11.54
CA GLU A 131 -24.76 4.28 -10.50
C GLU A 131 -24.16 2.96 -9.99
N LEU A 132 -23.20 2.39 -10.71
CA LEU A 132 -22.47 1.20 -10.28
C LEU A 132 -21.22 1.54 -9.44
N LEU A 133 -20.85 2.82 -9.37
CA LEU A 133 -19.71 3.30 -8.59
C LEU A 133 -20.14 3.73 -7.19
N THR A 134 -19.29 3.48 -6.23
CA THR A 134 -19.47 3.90 -4.83
C THR A 134 -18.22 4.58 -4.30
N THR A 135 -18.35 5.39 -3.28
CA THR A 135 -17.20 5.80 -2.48
C THR A 135 -16.61 4.57 -1.77
N GLY A 136 -15.30 4.50 -1.64
CA GLY A 136 -14.58 3.33 -1.17
C GLY A 136 -14.12 2.43 -2.31
N TYR A 137 -14.04 1.13 -2.07
CA TYR A 137 -13.51 0.17 -3.03
C TYR A 137 -14.54 -0.18 -4.11
N ASN A 138 -14.12 -0.02 -5.35
CA ASN A 138 -14.83 -0.48 -6.53
C ASN A 138 -14.01 -1.58 -7.21
N LEU A 139 -14.67 -2.63 -7.66
CA LEU A 139 -14.07 -3.76 -8.36
C LEU A 139 -14.50 -3.74 -9.83
N LEU A 140 -13.54 -3.43 -10.71
CA LEU A 140 -13.70 -3.66 -12.16
C LEU A 140 -13.19 -5.05 -12.47
N GLU A 141 -14.00 -5.86 -13.17
CA GLU A 141 -13.58 -7.16 -13.68
C GLU A 141 -13.74 -7.19 -15.21
N ILE A 142 -12.72 -7.71 -15.88
CA ILE A 142 -12.71 -7.98 -17.31
C ILE A 142 -12.67 -9.49 -17.49
N LEU A 143 -13.78 -10.05 -17.90
CA LEU A 143 -13.92 -11.47 -18.20
C LEU A 143 -13.63 -11.69 -19.68
N SER A 144 -12.60 -12.45 -20.00
CA SER A 144 -12.32 -12.91 -21.38
C SER A 144 -12.98 -14.26 -21.62
N TYR A 145 -13.62 -14.41 -22.77
CA TYR A 145 -14.01 -15.69 -23.36
C TYR A 145 -13.35 -15.83 -24.72
N VAL A 146 -12.41 -16.76 -24.85
CA VAL A 146 -11.52 -16.87 -26.02
C VAL A 146 -11.56 -18.27 -26.60
N ARG A 147 -11.80 -18.38 -27.90
CA ARG A 147 -11.91 -19.65 -28.61
C ARG A 147 -11.04 -19.66 -29.86
N LEU A 148 -10.38 -20.80 -30.11
CA LEU A 148 -9.59 -21.07 -31.33
C LEU A 148 -10.35 -21.95 -32.32
N THR A 149 -11.35 -22.68 -31.86
CA THR A 149 -12.18 -23.58 -32.69
C THR A 149 -13.61 -23.58 -32.20
N ASP A 150 -14.57 -23.75 -33.05
CA ASP A 150 -15.99 -23.94 -32.76
C ASP A 150 -16.37 -25.42 -32.68
N ASP A 151 -15.40 -26.32 -32.78
CA ASP A 151 -15.62 -27.76 -32.69
C ASP A 151 -16.18 -28.18 -31.33
N GLU A 152 -17.07 -29.15 -31.34
CA GLU A 152 -17.64 -29.75 -30.09
C GLU A 152 -16.59 -30.49 -29.27
N GLY A 153 -15.43 -30.83 -29.86
CA GLY A 153 -14.37 -31.65 -29.23
C GLY A 153 -13.51 -30.96 -28.20
N CYS A 154 -13.80 -29.74 -27.76
CA CYS A 154 -13.10 -28.99 -26.70
C CYS A 154 -11.55 -28.93 -26.87
N ARG A 155 -11.07 -28.95 -28.09
CA ARG A 155 -9.63 -29.08 -28.41
C ARG A 155 -8.80 -27.87 -28.05
N ASP A 156 -9.45 -26.73 -27.85
CA ASP A 156 -8.82 -25.47 -27.48
C ASP A 156 -8.83 -25.17 -25.97
N ASP A 157 -9.43 -26.04 -25.12
CA ASP A 157 -9.60 -25.79 -23.71
C ASP A 157 -8.27 -25.51 -22.96
N TYR A 158 -7.19 -26.15 -23.40
CA TYR A 158 -5.85 -25.98 -22.80
C TYR A 158 -4.79 -25.56 -23.81
N ASN A 159 -5.22 -24.95 -24.91
CA ASN A 159 -4.29 -24.50 -25.93
C ASN A 159 -3.63 -23.19 -25.53
N GLY A 160 -2.29 -23.15 -25.50
CA GLY A 160 -1.52 -21.96 -25.15
C GLY A 160 -1.67 -20.77 -26.11
N ALA A 161 -2.36 -20.95 -27.26
CA ALA A 161 -2.69 -19.86 -28.17
C ALA A 161 -3.99 -19.11 -27.79
N ASN A 162 -4.74 -19.58 -26.80
CA ASN A 162 -5.86 -18.86 -26.21
C ASN A 162 -5.34 -17.74 -25.29
N TRP A 163 -5.06 -16.56 -25.82
CA TRP A 163 -4.60 -15.45 -24.99
C TRP A 163 -5.08 -14.09 -25.49
N VAL A 164 -5.31 -13.20 -24.52
CA VAL A 164 -5.47 -11.75 -24.72
C VAL A 164 -4.50 -11.06 -23.78
N LYS A 165 -3.68 -10.18 -24.31
CA LYS A 165 -2.70 -9.40 -23.55
C LYS A 165 -3.22 -7.97 -23.37
N ILE A 166 -3.54 -7.60 -22.15
CA ILE A 166 -3.97 -6.27 -21.75
C ILE A 166 -2.73 -5.41 -21.53
N ALA A 167 -2.66 -4.27 -22.22
CA ALA A 167 -1.53 -3.36 -22.12
C ALA A 167 -1.53 -2.56 -20.79
N ASP A 168 -0.36 -2.13 -20.36
CA ASP A 168 -0.14 -1.26 -19.20
C ASP A 168 -0.79 0.13 -19.33
N THR A 169 -1.10 0.53 -20.57
CA THR A 169 -1.86 1.75 -20.86
C THR A 169 -3.36 1.64 -20.60
N THR A 170 -3.86 0.43 -20.27
CA THR A 170 -5.26 0.24 -19.86
C THR A 170 -5.51 0.89 -18.52
N CYS A 171 -6.55 1.74 -18.44
CA CYS A 171 -6.93 2.38 -17.18
C CYS A 171 -8.46 2.57 -17.08
N LEU A 172 -8.94 2.51 -15.85
CA LEU A 172 -10.26 3.02 -15.48
C LEU A 172 -10.10 4.46 -15.01
N ARG A 173 -10.61 5.41 -15.79
CA ARG A 173 -10.69 6.82 -15.41
C ARG A 173 -12.04 7.09 -14.77
N ILE A 174 -12.02 7.60 -13.54
CA ILE A 174 -13.22 8.04 -12.83
C ILE A 174 -13.14 9.55 -12.70
N TYR A 175 -14.14 10.25 -13.24
CA TYR A 175 -14.33 11.69 -13.06
C TYR A 175 -15.16 11.91 -11.79
N TYR A 176 -14.78 12.90 -11.01
CA TYR A 176 -15.44 13.19 -9.74
C TYR A 176 -15.47 14.69 -9.43
N GLU A 177 -16.46 15.09 -8.68
CA GLU A 177 -16.55 16.38 -8.01
C GLU A 177 -16.13 16.24 -6.55
N ILE A 178 -15.68 17.35 -5.96
CA ILE A 178 -15.42 17.40 -4.52
C ILE A 178 -16.75 17.50 -3.78
N SER A 179 -16.92 16.71 -2.76
CA SER A 179 -18.12 16.68 -1.92
C SER A 179 -18.32 18.01 -1.19
N ASP A 180 -19.56 18.45 -1.02
CA ASP A 180 -19.92 19.72 -0.37
C ASP A 180 -19.45 19.81 1.09
N ASP A 181 -19.30 18.67 1.75
CA ASP A 181 -18.82 18.51 3.13
C ASP A 181 -17.31 18.24 3.22
N ALA A 182 -16.59 18.45 2.12
CA ALA A 182 -15.15 18.19 2.04
C ALA A 182 -14.32 19.00 3.06
N ASP A 183 -14.86 20.09 3.61
CA ASP A 183 -14.22 20.92 4.64
C ASP A 183 -14.39 20.37 6.06
N GLU A 184 -15.17 19.34 6.28
CA GLU A 184 -15.31 18.70 7.57
C GLU A 184 -14.09 17.85 7.93
N LEU A 185 -13.76 17.75 9.22
CA LEU A 185 -12.57 17.06 9.69
C LEU A 185 -12.58 15.55 9.39
N TYR A 186 -13.76 14.93 9.27
CA TYR A 186 -13.86 13.49 8.96
C TYR A 186 -13.35 13.15 7.54
N MET A 187 -13.15 14.16 6.69
CA MET A 187 -12.51 14.03 5.37
C MET A 187 -10.98 14.05 5.44
N TYR A 188 -10.39 14.38 6.60
CA TYR A 188 -8.94 14.33 6.77
C TYR A 188 -8.41 12.93 6.38
N PRO A 189 -7.29 12.82 5.62
CA PRO A 189 -6.29 13.86 5.35
C PRO A 189 -6.54 14.73 4.11
N TYR A 190 -7.71 14.71 3.49
CA TYR A 190 -8.03 15.65 2.40
C TYR A 190 -8.07 17.12 2.92
N PRO A 191 -7.53 18.13 2.18
CA PRO A 191 -6.90 18.08 0.85
C PRO A 191 -5.40 17.75 0.88
N PHE A 192 -4.78 17.63 2.05
CA PHE A 192 -3.33 17.53 2.24
C PHE A 192 -2.75 16.26 1.59
N ILE A 193 -3.52 15.18 1.61
CA ILE A 193 -3.27 13.96 0.85
C ILE A 193 -4.56 13.63 0.10
N SER A 194 -4.46 13.52 -1.23
CA SER A 194 -5.61 13.32 -2.09
C SER A 194 -5.24 12.49 -3.33
N LEU A 195 -6.23 12.17 -4.17
CA LEU A 195 -5.97 11.50 -5.46
C LEU A 195 -5.09 12.34 -6.40
N MET A 196 -5.14 13.68 -6.26
CA MET A 196 -4.30 14.61 -7.03
C MET A 196 -2.92 14.81 -6.39
N ASN A 197 -2.80 14.57 -5.09
CA ASN A 197 -1.58 14.74 -4.30
C ASN A 197 -1.37 13.52 -3.38
N PRO A 198 -1.20 12.30 -3.95
CA PRO A 198 -1.22 11.06 -3.16
C PRO A 198 0.02 10.85 -2.29
N ASP A 199 1.11 11.53 -2.59
CA ASP A 199 2.36 11.52 -1.82
C ASP A 199 2.51 12.73 -0.89
N GLY A 200 1.56 13.67 -0.92
CA GLY A 200 1.59 14.88 -0.11
C GLY A 200 2.69 15.89 -0.51
N ALA A 201 3.27 15.76 -1.72
CA ALA A 201 4.35 16.66 -2.18
C ALA A 201 3.94 18.13 -2.25
N GLU A 202 2.66 18.40 -2.52
CA GLU A 202 2.07 19.74 -2.57
C GLU A 202 1.56 20.23 -1.21
N SER A 203 1.92 19.52 -0.11
CA SER A 203 1.48 19.83 1.24
C SER A 203 2.66 19.93 2.20
N VAL A 204 2.52 20.74 3.24
CA VAL A 204 3.53 20.89 4.27
C VAL A 204 2.93 20.75 5.67
N VAL A 205 3.68 20.12 6.57
CA VAL A 205 3.48 20.29 8.00
C VAL A 205 4.36 21.43 8.46
N ALA A 206 3.76 22.47 9.02
CA ALA A 206 4.47 23.67 9.45
C ALA A 206 4.40 23.83 10.97
N VAL A 207 5.53 24.21 11.56
CA VAL A 207 5.62 24.66 12.95
C VAL A 207 6.01 26.13 13.02
N SER A 208 5.80 26.78 14.15
CA SER A 208 6.27 28.15 14.37
C SER A 208 7.78 28.27 14.11
N ASP A 209 8.22 29.45 13.63
CA ASP A 209 9.65 29.75 13.49
C ASP A 209 10.39 29.68 14.84
N ALA A 210 9.68 29.91 15.92
CA ALA A 210 10.16 29.79 17.31
C ALA A 210 9.69 28.49 17.99
N ALA A 211 9.43 27.43 17.21
CA ALA A 211 8.89 26.18 17.74
C ALA A 211 9.75 25.58 18.85
N ASP A 212 9.09 25.16 19.93
CA ASP A 212 9.71 24.39 21.00
C ASP A 212 9.62 22.87 20.75
N GLU A 213 10.17 22.08 21.69
CA GLU A 213 10.23 20.61 21.56
C GLU A 213 8.84 19.95 21.55
N ALA A 214 7.85 20.55 22.20
CA ALA A 214 6.48 20.03 22.21
C ALA A 214 5.80 20.22 20.84
N GLU A 215 5.98 21.37 20.21
CA GLU A 215 5.47 21.65 18.85
C GLU A 215 6.14 20.71 17.83
N LEU A 216 7.46 20.52 17.92
CA LEU A 216 8.18 19.55 17.07
C LEU A 216 7.71 18.11 17.31
N THR A 217 7.46 17.74 18.59
CA THR A 217 6.93 16.41 18.93
C THR A 217 5.57 16.17 18.26
N ALA A 218 4.64 17.12 18.39
CA ALA A 218 3.31 17.00 17.80
C ALA A 218 3.37 16.97 16.25
N ALA A 219 4.25 17.77 15.64
CA ALA A 219 4.46 17.74 14.18
C ALA A 219 5.03 16.40 13.72
N MET A 220 5.97 15.81 14.45
CA MET A 220 6.50 14.47 14.12
C MET A 220 5.45 13.37 14.33
N MET A 221 4.57 13.50 15.31
CA MET A 221 3.42 12.60 15.48
C MET A 221 2.46 12.68 14.30
N LEU A 222 2.19 13.88 13.77
CA LEU A 222 1.38 14.04 12.54
C LEU A 222 2.04 13.40 11.34
N MET A 223 3.35 13.62 11.13
CA MET A 223 4.10 12.98 10.04
C MET A 223 4.03 11.46 10.15
N ALA A 224 4.20 10.90 11.34
CA ALA A 224 4.06 9.46 11.58
C ALA A 224 2.64 8.97 11.26
N GLY A 225 1.61 9.67 11.75
CA GLY A 225 0.21 9.30 11.52
C GLY A 225 -0.18 9.32 10.04
N MET A 226 0.35 10.27 9.25
CA MET A 226 0.12 10.34 7.81
C MET A 226 0.86 9.26 7.00
N GLY A 227 1.86 8.61 7.60
CA GLY A 227 2.63 7.56 6.93
C GLY A 227 1.80 6.45 6.29
N ASN A 228 0.60 6.15 6.80
CA ASN A 228 -0.31 5.17 6.21
C ASN A 228 -1.03 5.69 4.95
N SER A 229 -1.28 6.98 4.88
CA SER A 229 -2.05 7.61 3.81
C SER A 229 -1.19 8.04 2.63
N LEU A 230 0.12 8.26 2.84
CA LEU A 230 1.06 8.67 1.80
C LEU A 230 1.39 7.51 0.87
N SER A 231 1.26 7.71 -0.45
CA SER A 231 1.72 6.76 -1.46
C SER A 231 3.25 6.66 -1.51
N ALA A 232 3.96 7.78 -1.27
CA ALA A 232 5.41 7.84 -1.08
C ALA A 232 5.74 8.60 0.22
N LYS A 233 6.49 7.97 1.14
CA LYS A 233 6.76 8.49 2.49
C LYS A 233 7.81 9.60 2.52
N ASN A 234 8.39 9.95 1.41
CA ASN A 234 9.53 10.84 1.27
C ASN A 234 9.22 12.17 0.57
N ALA A 235 7.98 12.42 0.17
CA ALA A 235 7.62 13.62 -0.58
C ALA A 235 7.17 14.76 0.33
N MET A 236 6.32 14.47 1.32
CA MET A 236 5.81 15.49 2.23
C MET A 236 6.91 16.15 3.06
N THR A 237 6.77 17.45 3.30
CA THR A 237 7.79 18.27 3.97
C THR A 237 7.32 18.73 5.35
N LEU A 238 8.20 18.62 6.35
CA LEU A 238 8.07 19.35 7.61
C LEU A 238 8.96 20.59 7.57
N CYS A 239 8.42 21.75 7.87
CA CYS A 239 9.13 23.02 7.77
C CYS A 239 8.76 24.02 8.89
N ARG A 240 9.56 25.09 8.99
CA ARG A 240 9.14 26.31 9.71
C ARG A 240 8.11 27.05 8.88
N LEU A 241 7.24 27.79 9.53
CA LEU A 241 6.13 28.49 8.88
C LEU A 241 6.62 29.52 7.85
N SER A 242 7.73 30.21 8.12
CA SER A 242 8.37 31.14 7.14
C SER A 242 8.87 30.47 5.87
N ASP A 243 9.14 29.16 5.93
CA ASP A 243 9.58 28.36 4.79
C ASP A 243 8.42 27.62 4.08
N ALA A 244 7.20 27.70 4.62
CA ALA A 244 6.02 27.07 4.04
C ALA A 244 5.65 27.76 2.70
N LYS A 245 5.79 27.01 1.60
CA LYS A 245 5.50 27.49 0.23
C LYS A 245 4.47 26.57 -0.44
N SER A 246 3.37 26.34 0.24
CA SER A 246 2.33 25.43 -0.23
C SER A 246 0.96 26.05 -0.01
N GLU A 247 0.02 25.68 -0.87
CA GLU A 247 -1.40 26.00 -0.72
C GLU A 247 -2.11 25.05 0.27
N ASN A 248 -1.42 24.01 0.76
CA ASN A 248 -1.93 23.05 1.72
C ASN A 248 -1.02 23.00 2.96
N VAL A 249 -1.42 23.62 4.05
CA VAL A 249 -0.62 23.80 5.26
C VAL A 249 -1.28 23.18 6.48
N LEU A 250 -0.62 22.18 7.07
CA LEU A 250 -0.98 21.65 8.41
C LEU A 250 -0.10 22.38 9.43
N TYR A 251 -0.67 23.33 10.15
CA TYR A 251 0.05 24.10 11.16
C TYR A 251 -0.15 23.53 12.55
N VAL A 252 0.95 23.38 13.31
CA VAL A 252 0.96 22.94 14.69
C VAL A 252 1.73 23.95 15.53
N GLY A 253 1.10 24.53 16.54
CA GLY A 253 1.77 25.50 17.38
C GLY A 253 1.10 25.76 18.71
N LEU A 254 1.92 26.18 19.69
CA LEU A 254 1.42 26.81 20.89
C LEU A 254 0.92 28.21 20.57
N LYS A 255 -0.17 28.63 21.20
CA LYS A 255 -0.76 29.95 20.98
C LYS A 255 0.26 31.09 21.14
N LYS A 256 1.16 30.98 22.15
CA LYS A 256 2.23 31.96 22.40
C LYS A 256 3.22 32.13 21.22
N ASN A 257 3.39 31.07 20.41
CA ASN A 257 4.31 31.00 19.27
C ASN A 257 3.59 31.16 17.93
N THR A 258 2.24 31.11 17.91
CA THR A 258 1.42 31.19 16.69
C THR A 258 1.29 32.66 16.24
N PRO A 259 1.63 32.98 14.97
CA PRO A 259 1.46 34.32 14.45
C PRO A 259 -0.01 34.80 14.46
N GLU A 260 -0.20 36.10 14.69
CA GLU A 260 -1.53 36.73 14.80
C GLU A 260 -2.42 36.49 13.59
N TYR A 261 -1.84 36.45 12.37
CA TYR A 261 -2.64 36.22 11.17
C TYR A 261 -3.27 34.81 11.15
N LEU A 262 -2.59 33.78 11.65
CA LEU A 262 -3.17 32.44 11.80
C LEU A 262 -4.20 32.39 12.94
N LEU A 263 -3.93 33.09 14.06
CA LEU A 263 -4.89 33.19 15.16
C LEU A 263 -6.19 33.89 14.71
N SER A 264 -6.10 34.85 13.78
CA SER A 264 -7.26 35.55 13.23
C SER A 264 -8.15 34.70 12.33
N LEU A 265 -7.64 33.58 11.79
CA LEU A 265 -8.40 32.59 11.02
C LEU A 265 -9.25 31.66 11.92
N LEU A 266 -8.94 31.61 13.21
CA LEU A 266 -9.69 30.78 14.14
C LEU A 266 -11.08 31.36 14.40
N THR A 267 -12.11 30.56 14.23
CA THR A 267 -13.51 30.94 14.47
C THR A 267 -13.92 30.82 15.93
N GLN A 268 -13.12 30.10 16.73
CA GLN A 268 -13.32 29.90 18.15
C GLN A 268 -12.03 30.25 18.93
N SER A 269 -12.17 30.55 20.20
CA SER A 269 -11.02 30.77 21.07
C SER A 269 -10.30 29.47 21.39
N VAL A 270 -8.95 29.52 21.42
CA VAL A 270 -8.14 28.39 21.91
C VAL A 270 -8.48 28.14 23.38
N PRO A 271 -8.83 26.90 23.78
CA PRO A 271 -9.20 26.60 25.17
C PRO A 271 -7.99 26.71 26.10
N ALA A 272 -8.22 27.08 27.33
CA ALA A 272 -7.16 27.17 28.34
C ALA A 272 -6.54 25.80 28.65
N THR A 273 -7.35 24.73 28.59
CA THR A 273 -6.92 23.33 28.70
C THR A 273 -7.38 22.58 27.45
N GLY A 274 -6.45 21.98 26.74
CA GLY A 274 -6.74 21.27 25.47
C GLY A 274 -6.26 22.05 24.24
N ALA A 275 -6.59 21.51 23.07
CA ALA A 275 -6.26 22.08 21.77
C ALA A 275 -7.51 22.37 20.94
N LEU A 276 -7.44 23.39 20.09
CA LEU A 276 -8.39 23.61 19.00
C LEU A 276 -7.78 23.06 17.72
N VAL A 277 -8.52 22.19 17.05
CA VAL A 277 -8.24 21.70 15.69
C VAL A 277 -9.28 22.29 14.76
N GLN A 278 -8.86 23.08 13.77
CA GLN A 278 -9.77 23.74 12.84
C GLN A 278 -9.25 23.68 11.43
N ARG A 279 -10.13 23.27 10.53
CA ARG A 279 -9.90 23.42 9.09
C ARG A 279 -10.49 24.73 8.59
N VAL A 280 -9.73 25.49 7.80
CA VAL A 280 -10.13 26.78 7.24
C VAL A 280 -9.40 27.03 5.93
N THR A 281 -10.06 27.71 4.99
CA THR A 281 -9.46 28.17 3.73
C THR A 281 -9.36 29.70 3.78
N ASP A 282 -8.20 30.24 3.41
CA ASP A 282 -7.95 31.67 3.26
C ASP A 282 -7.34 31.93 1.87
N GLY A 283 -8.10 32.58 1.00
CA GLY A 283 -7.76 32.68 -0.42
C GLY A 283 -7.68 31.30 -1.07
N ASP A 284 -6.54 30.99 -1.67
CA ASP A 284 -6.25 29.70 -2.31
C ASP A 284 -5.60 28.69 -1.34
N THR A 285 -5.31 29.10 -0.09
CA THR A 285 -4.60 28.25 0.86
C THR A 285 -5.56 27.55 1.82
N SER A 286 -5.47 26.21 1.85
CA SER A 286 -6.16 25.36 2.83
C SER A 286 -5.28 25.11 4.05
N TYR A 287 -5.80 25.45 5.22
CA TYR A 287 -5.14 25.26 6.50
C TYR A 287 -5.84 24.18 7.33
N LEU A 288 -5.05 23.35 8.00
CA LEU A 288 -5.46 22.64 9.22
C LEU A 288 -4.66 23.24 10.37
N LEU A 289 -5.33 24.01 11.22
CA LEU A 289 -4.72 24.69 12.36
C LEU A 289 -4.90 23.85 13.62
N ILE A 290 -3.80 23.49 14.28
CA ILE A 290 -3.75 22.81 15.56
C ILE A 290 -3.07 23.75 16.54
N VAL A 291 -3.86 24.36 17.42
CA VAL A 291 -3.36 25.38 18.34
C VAL A 291 -3.79 25.07 19.77
N ALA A 292 -2.84 25.14 20.71
CA ALA A 292 -3.08 24.87 22.13
C ALA A 292 -2.40 25.91 23.02
N GLU A 293 -2.91 26.09 24.23
CA GLU A 293 -2.21 26.83 25.29
C GLU A 293 -1.17 25.94 26.00
N GLU A 294 -1.44 24.64 26.14
CA GLU A 294 -0.63 23.68 26.87
C GLU A 294 0.07 22.69 25.92
N GLU A 295 1.33 22.37 26.21
CA GLU A 295 2.17 21.46 25.38
C GLU A 295 1.56 20.07 25.20
N ALA A 296 1.03 19.47 26.27
CA ALA A 296 0.44 18.13 26.22
C ALA A 296 -0.76 18.04 25.25
N ALA A 297 -1.51 19.12 25.09
CA ALA A 297 -2.68 19.16 24.23
C ALA A 297 -2.34 19.08 22.74
N LEU A 298 -1.16 19.56 22.32
CA LEU A 298 -0.71 19.41 20.92
C LEU A 298 -0.53 17.95 20.56
N SER A 299 0.13 17.15 21.42
CA SER A 299 0.32 15.71 21.20
C SER A 299 -1.01 14.95 21.17
N GLU A 300 -1.98 15.33 22.02
CA GLU A 300 -3.32 14.74 22.01
C GLU A 300 -4.07 15.03 20.69
N ALA A 301 -3.95 16.25 20.17
CA ALA A 301 -4.55 16.61 18.90
C ALA A 301 -3.91 15.88 17.72
N ALA A 302 -2.58 15.75 17.69
CA ALA A 302 -1.86 14.96 16.70
C ALA A 302 -2.26 13.47 16.76
N ALA A 303 -2.43 12.93 17.96
CA ALA A 303 -2.90 11.57 18.18
C ALA A 303 -4.33 11.35 17.69
N LEU A 304 -5.26 12.29 17.94
CA LEU A 304 -6.62 12.26 17.42
C LEU A 304 -6.63 12.16 15.88
N LEU A 305 -5.90 13.05 15.21
CA LEU A 305 -5.86 13.11 13.74
C LEU A 305 -5.24 11.86 13.09
N SER A 306 -4.44 11.12 13.83
CA SER A 306 -3.84 9.89 13.35
C SER A 306 -4.74 8.66 13.59
N ASP A 307 -5.85 8.80 14.30
CA ASP A 307 -6.84 7.75 14.54
C ASP A 307 -8.00 7.88 13.54
N THR A 308 -7.96 7.10 12.47
CA THR A 308 -8.96 7.14 11.39
C THR A 308 -10.38 6.87 11.87
N SER A 309 -10.54 6.06 12.94
CA SER A 309 -11.86 5.71 13.49
C SER A 309 -12.48 6.87 14.28
N ARG A 310 -11.66 7.65 14.95
CA ARG A 310 -12.08 8.86 15.65
C ARG A 310 -12.33 10.02 14.69
N VAL A 311 -11.39 10.23 13.75
CA VAL A 311 -11.53 11.24 12.69
C VAL A 311 -12.83 11.03 11.90
N ALA A 312 -13.19 9.78 11.59
CA ALA A 312 -14.43 9.46 10.87
C ALA A 312 -15.73 9.91 11.60
N GLN A 313 -15.66 10.31 12.86
CA GLN A 313 -16.80 10.80 13.64
C GLN A 313 -16.89 12.34 13.70
N LEU A 314 -15.91 13.06 13.13
CA LEU A 314 -15.80 14.52 13.23
C LEU A 314 -16.50 15.21 12.05
N HIS A 315 -17.83 15.23 12.07
CA HIS A 315 -18.68 15.90 11.06
C HIS A 315 -18.81 17.39 11.29
N THR A 316 -17.68 18.07 11.47
CA THR A 316 -17.56 19.53 11.61
C THR A 316 -16.20 19.96 11.12
N SER A 317 -16.05 21.24 10.77
CA SER A 317 -14.75 21.82 10.35
C SER A 317 -13.79 22.07 11.52
N GLN A 318 -14.25 21.90 12.76
CA GLN A 318 -13.43 22.14 13.97
C GLN A 318 -13.82 21.24 15.14
N THR A 319 -12.87 21.00 16.04
CA THR A 319 -13.11 20.26 17.28
C THR A 319 -12.17 20.70 18.38
N TYR A 320 -12.58 20.49 19.62
CA TYR A 320 -11.72 20.62 20.79
C TYR A 320 -11.20 19.25 21.22
N VAL A 321 -9.94 19.21 21.62
CA VAL A 321 -9.27 17.99 22.08
C VAL A 321 -8.78 18.20 23.50
N SER A 322 -9.25 17.38 24.44
CA SER A 322 -8.86 17.45 25.85
C SER A 322 -7.62 16.59 26.11
N VAL A 323 -6.79 17.02 27.08
CA VAL A 323 -5.62 16.24 27.51
C VAL A 323 -6.07 14.92 28.16
N GLY A 324 -5.43 13.81 27.81
CA GLY A 324 -5.72 12.46 28.30
C GLY A 324 -6.81 11.70 27.54
N GLU A 325 -7.46 12.32 26.57
CA GLU A 325 -8.52 11.71 25.77
C GLU A 325 -7.99 10.60 24.85
N ALA A 326 -6.86 10.87 24.16
CA ALA A 326 -6.21 9.89 23.30
C ALA A 326 -5.73 8.65 24.07
N GLN A 327 -5.22 8.85 25.27
CA GLN A 327 -4.72 7.76 26.12
C GLN A 327 -5.84 6.80 26.57
N GLN A 328 -7.05 7.30 26.83
CA GLN A 328 -8.21 6.46 27.18
C GLN A 328 -8.61 5.55 26.01
N TYR A 329 -8.64 6.08 24.78
CA TYR A 329 -8.97 5.29 23.60
C TYR A 329 -7.89 4.28 23.23
N ALA A 330 -6.60 4.61 23.45
CA ALA A 330 -5.49 3.66 23.25
C ALA A 330 -5.66 2.41 24.12
N LEU A 331 -6.01 2.59 25.40
CA LEU A 331 -6.24 1.47 26.31
C LEU A 331 -7.47 0.63 25.92
N ALA A 332 -8.54 1.23 25.40
CA ALA A 332 -9.73 0.52 24.96
C ALA A 332 -9.50 -0.32 23.70
N SER A 333 -8.64 0.13 22.78
CA SER A 333 -8.33 -0.62 21.55
C SER A 333 -7.35 -1.79 21.76
N GLU A 334 -6.62 -1.82 22.90
CA GLU A 334 -5.73 -2.93 23.25
C GLU A 334 -6.43 -4.29 23.39
N THR A 335 -7.73 -4.28 23.65
CA THR A 335 -8.53 -5.50 23.84
C THR A 335 -9.05 -6.12 22.52
N SER A 336 -8.90 -5.44 21.38
CA SER A 336 -9.40 -5.92 20.07
C SER A 336 -8.32 -6.42 19.11
N GLY A 337 -7.04 -6.38 19.49
CA GLY A 337 -5.93 -6.86 18.66
C GLY A 337 -5.70 -8.37 18.80
N LEU A 338 -5.42 -9.05 17.69
CA LEU A 338 -4.92 -10.42 17.66
C LEU A 338 -3.66 -10.50 18.52
N THR A 339 -3.73 -11.20 19.65
CA THR A 339 -2.57 -11.44 20.52
C THR A 339 -1.56 -12.35 19.83
N LEU A 340 -0.33 -11.92 19.71
CA LEU A 340 0.79 -12.50 18.96
C LEU A 340 1.27 -13.89 19.43
N ALA A 341 0.60 -14.55 20.31
CA ALA A 341 0.88 -15.92 20.76
C ALA A 341 -0.39 -16.76 20.59
N GLY A 342 -0.99 -16.77 19.39
CA GLY A 342 -2.31 -17.31 19.22
C GLY A 342 -2.40 -18.50 18.28
N GLN A 343 -3.43 -19.28 18.48
CA GLN A 343 -4.00 -20.13 17.46
C GLN A 343 -4.85 -19.24 16.55
N TYR A 344 -4.58 -19.32 15.26
CA TYR A 344 -5.38 -18.68 14.21
C TYR A 344 -6.11 -19.77 13.43
N THR A 345 -7.18 -19.39 12.78
CA THR A 345 -7.82 -20.21 11.76
C THR A 345 -7.64 -19.58 10.39
N ILE A 346 -7.83 -20.36 9.34
CA ILE A 346 -7.85 -19.81 7.97
C ILE A 346 -8.92 -18.73 7.85
N LYS A 347 -10.05 -18.88 8.56
CA LYS A 347 -11.10 -17.85 8.61
C LYS A 347 -10.60 -16.51 9.17
N ASP A 348 -9.74 -16.54 10.18
CA ASP A 348 -9.20 -15.31 10.80
C ASP A 348 -8.28 -14.56 9.84
N ILE A 349 -7.65 -15.26 8.88
CA ILE A 349 -6.69 -14.70 7.93
C ILE A 349 -7.36 -14.29 6.62
N SER A 350 -8.26 -15.12 6.07
CA SER A 350 -8.86 -14.94 4.75
C SER A 350 -10.37 -14.67 4.77
N GLY A 351 -10.99 -14.61 5.94
CA GLY A 351 -12.43 -14.45 6.12
C GLY A 351 -13.25 -15.71 5.86
N ASN A 352 -12.79 -16.59 4.99
CA ASN A 352 -13.42 -17.85 4.60
C ASN A 352 -12.37 -18.96 4.42
N GLY A 353 -12.82 -20.17 4.01
CA GLY A 353 -11.91 -21.18 3.49
C GLY A 353 -11.35 -20.79 2.12
N ILE A 354 -10.33 -21.50 1.68
CA ILE A 354 -9.60 -21.21 0.43
C ILE A 354 -9.95 -22.27 -0.61
N SER A 355 -10.46 -21.82 -1.75
CA SER A 355 -10.84 -22.69 -2.88
C SER A 355 -9.80 -22.61 -3.99
N PHE A 356 -9.51 -23.77 -4.59
CA PHE A 356 -8.70 -23.95 -5.77
C PHE A 356 -9.57 -24.60 -6.85
N SER A 357 -9.53 -24.12 -8.06
CA SER A 357 -10.36 -24.64 -9.16
C SER A 357 -9.58 -24.66 -10.45
N GLY A 358 -9.64 -25.77 -11.14
CA GLY A 358 -8.94 -26.00 -12.40
C GLY A 358 -7.99 -27.20 -12.33
N PRO A 359 -7.66 -27.80 -13.49
CA PRO A 359 -6.67 -28.87 -13.58
C PRO A 359 -5.25 -28.31 -13.45
N PHE A 360 -4.29 -29.21 -13.28
CA PHE A 360 -2.87 -28.93 -13.12
C PHE A 360 -2.54 -28.13 -11.88
N THR A 361 -1.51 -27.33 -11.93
CA THR A 361 -0.98 -26.59 -10.79
C THR A 361 -1.87 -25.39 -10.42
N GLN A 362 -2.48 -25.47 -9.24
CA GLN A 362 -3.24 -24.40 -8.62
C GLN A 362 -2.47 -23.90 -7.40
N LYS A 363 -2.21 -22.59 -7.34
CA LYS A 363 -1.30 -22.01 -6.33
C LYS A 363 -1.94 -20.83 -5.62
N MET A 364 -1.78 -20.75 -4.31
CA MET A 364 -2.14 -19.58 -3.51
C MET A 364 -1.14 -19.34 -2.38
N THR A 365 -0.82 -18.07 -2.13
CA THR A 365 0.02 -17.66 -1.00
C THR A 365 -0.84 -17.07 0.11
N ILE A 366 -0.67 -17.59 1.32
CA ILE A 366 -1.34 -17.19 2.55
C ILE A 366 -0.32 -16.38 3.35
N TYR A 367 -0.58 -15.09 3.54
CA TYR A 367 0.24 -14.24 4.39
C TYR A 367 -0.16 -14.43 5.85
N LEU A 368 0.82 -14.76 6.68
CA LEU A 368 0.59 -15.00 8.10
C LEU A 368 0.51 -13.65 8.86
N PRO A 369 -0.35 -13.53 9.88
CA PRO A 369 -0.54 -12.29 10.62
C PRO A 369 0.59 -12.06 11.64
N VAL A 370 1.84 -12.03 11.16
CA VAL A 370 3.03 -11.82 12.00
C VAL A 370 3.67 -10.50 11.61
N ALA A 371 3.67 -9.56 12.52
CA ALA A 371 4.30 -8.25 12.31
C ALA A 371 5.84 -8.38 12.26
N LYS A 372 6.51 -7.44 11.56
CA LYS A 372 7.97 -7.46 11.36
C LYS A 372 8.80 -7.36 12.64
N ASP A 373 8.19 -6.86 13.72
CA ASP A 373 8.80 -6.78 15.05
C ASP A 373 8.81 -8.11 15.82
N TYR A 374 8.29 -9.18 15.21
CA TYR A 374 8.27 -10.53 15.79
C TYR A 374 8.90 -11.56 14.86
N VAL A 375 9.44 -12.60 15.46
CA VAL A 375 9.99 -13.77 14.77
C VAL A 375 9.23 -15.00 15.23
N LEU A 376 8.74 -15.80 14.30
CA LEU A 376 8.08 -17.06 14.60
C LEU A 376 9.04 -18.04 15.28
N SER A 377 8.54 -18.79 16.23
CA SER A 377 9.25 -19.91 16.86
C SER A 377 9.20 -21.15 15.97
N SER A 378 10.22 -22.01 16.06
CA SER A 378 10.24 -23.35 15.46
C SER A 378 9.16 -24.30 16.00
N GLU A 379 8.43 -23.88 17.04
CA GLU A 379 7.25 -24.60 17.52
C GLU A 379 5.99 -24.33 16.67
N SER A 380 6.08 -23.47 15.65
CA SER A 380 4.97 -23.17 14.75
C SER A 380 4.46 -24.43 14.05
N ARG A 381 3.14 -24.63 14.06
CA ARG A 381 2.47 -25.82 13.54
C ARG A 381 1.24 -25.44 12.73
N PHE A 382 1.04 -26.19 11.67
CA PHE A 382 -0.09 -26.03 10.76
C PHE A 382 -0.90 -27.32 10.74
N SER A 383 -2.21 -27.18 10.78
CA SER A 383 -3.17 -28.27 10.65
C SER A 383 -4.24 -27.85 9.66
N PHE A 384 -4.08 -28.30 8.42
CA PHE A 384 -5.00 -27.96 7.33
C PHE A 384 -5.99 -29.11 7.11
N ASP A 385 -7.27 -28.81 7.26
CA ASP A 385 -8.36 -29.68 6.86
C ASP A 385 -8.65 -29.45 5.39
N ILE A 386 -8.35 -30.43 4.54
CA ILE A 386 -8.49 -30.32 3.09
C ILE A 386 -9.57 -31.25 2.55
N ARG A 387 -10.15 -30.84 1.43
CA ARG A 387 -11.05 -31.67 0.60
C ARG A 387 -10.72 -31.41 -0.86
N TYR A 388 -11.02 -32.38 -1.70
CA TYR A 388 -10.78 -32.23 -3.13
C TYR A 388 -11.70 -33.16 -3.93
N SER A 389 -11.77 -32.91 -5.23
CA SER A 389 -12.68 -33.63 -6.12
C SER A 389 -12.26 -35.10 -6.32
N GLU A 390 -13.24 -36.01 -6.45
CA GLU A 390 -13.01 -37.44 -6.64
C GLU A 390 -12.60 -37.82 -8.08
N ASN A 391 -12.71 -36.88 -9.05
CA ASN A 391 -12.35 -37.11 -10.45
C ASN A 391 -10.85 -36.97 -10.76
N LEU A 392 -10.02 -36.82 -9.72
CA LEU A 392 -8.57 -36.71 -9.88
C LEU A 392 -7.90 -38.00 -10.31
N ASP A 393 -6.78 -37.88 -10.98
CA ASP A 393 -5.79 -38.95 -11.13
C ASP A 393 -4.93 -38.99 -9.87
N PHE A 394 -5.34 -39.83 -8.90
CA PHE A 394 -4.65 -39.95 -7.63
C PHE A 394 -3.25 -40.57 -7.71
N ASP A 395 -2.86 -41.09 -8.89
CA ASP A 395 -1.48 -41.55 -9.07
C ASP A 395 -0.51 -40.38 -9.24
N ARG A 396 -0.99 -39.23 -9.74
CA ARG A 396 -0.20 -38.04 -10.07
C ARG A 396 -0.56 -36.78 -9.26
N SER A 397 -1.74 -36.75 -8.62
CA SER A 397 -2.21 -35.59 -7.88
C SER A 397 -1.58 -35.51 -6.48
N LEU A 398 -1.14 -34.33 -6.11
CA LEU A 398 -0.51 -34.05 -4.81
C LEU A 398 -0.75 -32.61 -4.34
N VAL A 399 -0.48 -32.35 -3.08
CA VAL A 399 -0.39 -31.00 -2.53
C VAL A 399 0.98 -30.77 -1.92
N THR A 400 1.57 -29.58 -2.16
CA THR A 400 2.83 -29.17 -1.55
C THR A 400 2.67 -27.84 -0.87
N PHE A 401 3.20 -27.74 0.34
CA PHE A 401 3.25 -26.52 1.13
C PHE A 401 4.67 -25.99 1.15
N TYR A 402 4.83 -24.70 0.87
CA TYR A 402 6.12 -24.02 0.87
C TYR A 402 6.12 -22.92 1.93
N TRP A 403 7.24 -22.74 2.61
CA TRP A 403 7.52 -21.53 3.36
C TRP A 403 7.95 -20.42 2.40
N GLY A 404 7.30 -19.28 2.49
CA GLY A 404 7.42 -18.27 1.43
C GLY A 404 6.91 -18.84 0.10
N THR A 405 7.73 -18.72 -0.94
CA THR A 405 7.37 -19.17 -2.29
C THR A 405 8.17 -20.37 -2.79
N ASN A 406 9.24 -20.75 -2.12
CA ASN A 406 10.25 -21.69 -2.67
C ASN A 406 10.86 -22.71 -1.69
N ILE A 407 10.66 -22.58 -0.37
CA ILE A 407 11.21 -23.55 0.61
C ILE A 407 10.15 -24.62 0.90
N PRO A 408 10.27 -25.87 0.42
CA PRO A 408 9.26 -26.88 0.62
C PRO A 408 9.21 -27.31 2.10
N LEU A 409 8.01 -27.31 2.68
CA LEU A 409 7.76 -27.74 4.05
C LEU A 409 7.24 -29.17 4.13
N TYR A 410 6.22 -29.46 3.30
CA TYR A 410 5.49 -30.70 3.35
C TYR A 410 4.84 -30.99 2.01
N SER A 411 4.91 -32.25 1.55
CA SER A 411 4.20 -32.71 0.37
C SER A 411 3.37 -33.94 0.71
N HIS A 412 2.16 -34.01 0.17
CA HIS A 412 1.24 -35.08 0.40
C HIS A 412 0.58 -35.54 -0.90
N LYS A 413 0.61 -36.85 -1.17
CA LYS A 413 -0.08 -37.44 -2.31
C LYS A 413 -1.56 -37.54 -2.01
N LEU A 414 -2.40 -37.01 -2.87
CA LEU A 414 -3.85 -37.05 -2.71
C LEU A 414 -4.34 -38.51 -2.92
N THR A 415 -5.38 -38.88 -2.18
CA THR A 415 -5.96 -40.25 -2.26
C THR A 415 -7.47 -40.16 -2.43
N LYS A 416 -8.08 -41.24 -2.93
CA LYS A 416 -9.54 -41.29 -3.08
C LYS A 416 -10.25 -41.22 -1.74
N GLU A 417 -9.67 -41.86 -0.73
CA GLU A 417 -10.20 -41.90 0.63
C GLU A 417 -10.17 -40.52 1.30
N GLY A 418 -9.13 -39.73 1.03
CA GLY A 418 -8.96 -38.37 1.56
C GLY A 418 -9.83 -37.31 0.87
N ALA A 419 -10.43 -37.62 -0.29
CA ALA A 419 -11.21 -36.65 -1.07
C ALA A 419 -12.37 -36.04 -0.28
N THR A 420 -13.03 -36.79 0.59
CA THR A 420 -14.14 -36.34 1.42
C THR A 420 -13.71 -35.50 2.63
N GLY A 421 -12.42 -35.52 2.95
CA GLY A 421 -11.80 -34.71 4.01
C GLY A 421 -10.66 -35.45 4.70
N GLU A 422 -9.52 -34.81 4.80
CA GLU A 422 -8.36 -35.26 5.57
C GLU A 422 -7.66 -34.07 6.22
N THR A 423 -6.93 -34.32 7.29
CA THR A 423 -6.18 -33.31 8.03
C THR A 423 -4.69 -33.52 7.83
N LEU A 424 -4.01 -32.51 7.32
CA LEU A 424 -2.56 -32.48 7.11
C LEU A 424 -1.89 -31.65 8.18
N THR A 425 -1.00 -32.24 8.97
CA THR A 425 -0.29 -31.54 10.06
C THR A 425 1.22 -31.58 9.84
N PHE A 426 1.85 -30.39 9.91
CA PHE A 426 3.30 -30.25 9.76
C PHE A 426 3.81 -29.01 10.52
N SER A 427 5.13 -28.90 10.68
CA SER A 427 5.81 -27.80 11.37
C SER A 427 6.74 -27.05 10.42
N VAL A 428 7.12 -25.83 10.79
CA VAL A 428 8.16 -25.06 10.09
C VAL A 428 9.53 -25.47 10.64
N PRO A 429 10.46 -25.92 9.80
CA PRO A 429 11.84 -26.17 10.23
C PRO A 429 12.52 -24.90 10.76
N ALA A 430 13.36 -25.06 11.77
CA ALA A 430 14.02 -23.91 12.42
C ALA A 430 14.92 -23.10 11.47
N ASP A 431 15.52 -23.74 10.49
CA ASP A 431 16.35 -23.14 9.45
C ASP A 431 15.56 -22.36 8.38
N ALA A 432 14.29 -22.68 8.22
CA ALA A 432 13.40 -21.95 7.30
C ALA A 432 12.86 -20.63 7.90
N ILE A 433 12.85 -20.52 9.23
CA ILE A 433 12.34 -19.34 9.94
C ILE A 433 13.33 -18.18 9.78
N GLY A 434 12.86 -17.08 9.20
CA GLY A 434 13.64 -15.84 9.02
C GLY A 434 14.17 -15.60 7.60
N GLU A 435 14.13 -16.58 6.69
CA GLU A 435 14.67 -16.41 5.33
C GLU A 435 13.64 -15.90 4.30
N ALA A 436 12.34 -16.09 4.52
CA ALA A 436 11.35 -15.89 3.44
C ALA A 436 10.11 -15.06 3.83
N GLY A 437 10.16 -14.32 4.91
CA GLY A 437 8.98 -13.61 5.39
C GLY A 437 7.93 -14.58 5.97
N SER A 438 6.81 -14.03 6.47
CA SER A 438 5.79 -14.81 7.16
C SER A 438 4.67 -15.19 6.18
N SER A 439 4.89 -16.15 5.28
CA SER A 439 3.85 -16.65 4.38
C SER A 439 3.99 -18.15 4.10
N ILE A 440 2.88 -18.77 3.74
CA ILE A 440 2.83 -20.15 3.25
C ILE A 440 2.23 -20.15 1.86
N THR A 441 2.92 -20.77 0.91
CA THR A 441 2.37 -21.02 -0.41
C THR A 441 1.88 -22.45 -0.50
N VAL A 442 0.62 -22.62 -0.87
CA VAL A 442 -0.03 -23.92 -1.11
C VAL A 442 -0.11 -24.14 -2.61
N VAL A 443 0.36 -25.30 -3.03
CA VAL A 443 0.33 -25.74 -4.44
C VAL A 443 -0.37 -27.08 -4.51
N PHE A 444 -1.52 -27.10 -5.16
CA PHE A 444 -2.22 -28.33 -5.52
C PHE A 444 -1.90 -28.66 -6.99
N ASP A 445 -1.38 -29.84 -7.25
CA ASP A 445 -1.27 -30.41 -8.59
C ASP A 445 -2.47 -31.35 -8.79
N LEU A 446 -3.50 -30.83 -9.47
CA LEU A 446 -4.80 -31.49 -9.66
C LEU A 446 -4.83 -32.15 -11.05
N GLU A 447 -4.24 -33.31 -11.15
CA GLU A 447 -4.18 -34.07 -12.39
C GLU A 447 -5.49 -34.84 -12.64
N ILE A 448 -5.91 -34.92 -13.88
CA ILE A 448 -7.09 -35.69 -14.30
C ILE A 448 -6.75 -36.60 -15.48
N LYS A 449 -7.47 -37.73 -15.62
CA LYS A 449 -7.21 -38.72 -16.67
C LYS A 449 -7.70 -38.28 -18.03
N ASP A 450 -8.91 -37.71 -18.07
CA ASP A 450 -9.57 -37.25 -19.28
C ASP A 450 -9.68 -35.72 -19.24
N LEU A 451 -8.82 -35.05 -20.00
CA LEU A 451 -8.77 -33.59 -20.08
C LEU A 451 -9.82 -33.00 -21.02
N ASP A 452 -10.33 -33.81 -21.97
CA ASP A 452 -11.25 -33.34 -22.99
C ASP A 452 -12.56 -32.83 -22.38
N CYS A 453 -12.90 -31.59 -22.71
CA CYS A 453 -14.15 -30.95 -22.30
C CYS A 453 -14.36 -30.78 -20.79
N THR A 454 -13.32 -30.84 -19.97
CA THR A 454 -13.42 -30.74 -18.51
C THR A 454 -14.10 -29.43 -18.06
N VAL A 455 -13.76 -28.31 -18.68
CA VAL A 455 -14.35 -26.99 -18.37
C VAL A 455 -15.81 -26.92 -18.82
N ARG A 456 -16.12 -27.42 -20.03
CA ARG A 456 -17.48 -27.37 -20.62
C ARG A 456 -18.44 -28.38 -19.98
N SER A 457 -17.93 -29.51 -19.54
CA SER A 457 -18.72 -30.54 -18.84
C SER A 457 -18.99 -30.20 -17.38
N MET A 458 -18.52 -29.05 -16.88
CA MET A 458 -18.56 -28.66 -15.46
C MET A 458 -17.87 -29.68 -14.54
N ASN A 459 -16.96 -30.48 -15.06
CA ASN A 459 -16.20 -31.50 -14.33
C ASN A 459 -14.82 -31.01 -13.91
N THR A 460 -14.72 -29.71 -13.69
CA THR A 460 -13.48 -29.03 -13.28
C THR A 460 -13.01 -29.55 -11.94
N PRO A 461 -11.78 -30.06 -11.84
CA PRO A 461 -11.23 -30.48 -10.56
C PRO A 461 -11.09 -29.29 -9.61
N TRP A 462 -11.23 -29.56 -8.34
CA TRP A 462 -11.14 -28.54 -7.30
C TRP A 462 -10.47 -29.09 -6.05
N ALA A 463 -9.92 -28.19 -5.25
CA ALA A 463 -9.47 -28.44 -3.88
C ALA A 463 -9.94 -27.31 -2.97
N TYR A 464 -10.03 -27.59 -1.69
CA TYR A 464 -10.51 -26.65 -0.69
C TYR A 464 -9.76 -26.84 0.63
N ILE A 465 -9.31 -25.75 1.21
CA ILE A 465 -8.80 -25.68 2.58
C ILE A 465 -9.92 -25.11 3.45
N ALA A 466 -10.32 -25.85 4.47
CA ALA A 466 -11.44 -25.46 5.32
C ALA A 466 -11.12 -24.22 6.18
N ALA A 467 -12.13 -23.39 6.40
CA ALA A 467 -12.05 -22.17 7.19
C ALA A 467 -11.59 -22.39 8.65
N ASN A 468 -11.87 -23.57 9.22
CA ASN A 468 -11.47 -23.99 10.56
C ASN A 468 -10.07 -24.62 10.64
N SER A 469 -9.35 -24.75 9.52
CA SER A 469 -7.94 -25.16 9.54
C SER A 469 -7.15 -24.27 10.48
N SER A 470 -6.33 -24.88 11.33
CA SER A 470 -5.69 -24.17 12.44
C SER A 470 -4.19 -23.94 12.21
N LEU A 471 -3.73 -22.80 12.67
CA LEU A 471 -2.34 -22.38 12.64
C LEU A 471 -1.92 -21.98 14.05
N TYR A 472 -0.95 -22.67 14.61
CA TYR A 472 -0.32 -22.30 15.87
C TYR A 472 0.98 -21.55 15.56
N LEU A 473 1.02 -20.26 15.88
CA LEU A 473 2.07 -19.33 15.50
C LEU A 473 2.69 -18.64 16.73
N PRO A 474 3.44 -19.39 17.58
CA PRO A 474 4.17 -18.76 18.67
C PRO A 474 5.27 -17.87 18.10
N ALA A 475 5.34 -16.64 18.58
CA ALA A 475 6.31 -15.65 18.11
C ALA A 475 7.01 -14.98 19.29
N GLY A 476 8.30 -14.72 19.15
CA GLY A 476 9.11 -13.94 20.05
C GLY A 476 9.42 -12.55 19.45
N GLU A 477 9.87 -11.63 20.29
CA GLU A 477 10.33 -10.32 19.80
C GLU A 477 11.52 -10.47 18.85
N ASN A 478 11.46 -9.76 17.73
CA ASN A 478 12.62 -9.64 16.83
C ASN A 478 13.61 -8.64 17.43
N THR A 479 14.71 -9.14 17.96
CA THR A 479 15.80 -8.32 18.54
C THR A 479 16.91 -8.04 17.53
N THR A 480 16.82 -8.52 16.30
CA THR A 480 17.82 -8.34 15.26
C THR A 480 17.69 -6.92 14.68
N LEU A 481 18.73 -6.11 14.90
CA LEU A 481 18.83 -4.78 14.33
C LEU A 481 19.28 -4.86 12.87
N ASN A 482 18.32 -4.72 11.96
CA ASN A 482 18.56 -4.66 10.53
C ASN A 482 17.64 -3.59 9.92
N LEU A 483 18.18 -2.75 9.04
CA LEU A 483 17.39 -1.72 8.34
C LEU A 483 16.22 -2.30 7.56
N ALA A 484 16.34 -3.52 7.04
CA ALA A 484 15.24 -4.23 6.37
C ALA A 484 14.06 -4.56 7.30
N ASN A 485 14.28 -4.58 8.63
CA ASN A 485 13.24 -4.83 9.63
C ASN A 485 12.51 -3.55 10.05
N LEU A 486 12.92 -2.37 9.58
CA LEU A 486 12.21 -1.14 9.90
C LEU A 486 10.71 -1.29 9.54
N PRO A 487 9.81 -0.79 10.39
CA PRO A 487 10.03 0.16 11.50
C PRO A 487 10.50 -0.44 12.84
N ALA A 488 10.63 -1.76 12.99
CA ALA A 488 11.15 -2.34 14.24
C ALA A 488 12.63 -1.97 14.48
N PRO A 489 13.02 -1.69 15.73
CA PRO A 489 12.26 -1.79 16.98
C PRO A 489 11.62 -0.46 17.43
N PHE A 490 11.65 0.59 16.61
CA PHE A 490 11.06 1.91 16.92
C PHE A 490 9.53 1.85 16.97
N GLN A 491 8.95 0.83 16.33
CA GLN A 491 7.55 0.49 16.39
C GLN A 491 7.40 -0.93 16.94
N ARG A 492 6.47 -1.15 17.86
CA ARG A 492 6.04 -2.46 18.38
C ARG A 492 4.54 -2.51 18.56
N ALA A 493 3.93 -3.63 18.23
CA ALA A 493 2.49 -3.83 18.31
C ALA A 493 1.70 -2.65 17.69
N SER A 494 2.17 -2.19 16.54
CA SER A 494 1.63 -1.04 15.82
C SER A 494 1.65 0.28 16.59
N ARG A 495 2.62 0.49 17.50
CA ARG A 495 2.79 1.71 18.31
C ARG A 495 4.24 2.17 18.34
N MET A 496 4.44 3.47 18.55
CA MET A 496 5.79 3.99 18.82
C MET A 496 6.34 3.43 20.12
N ASN A 497 7.50 2.78 20.05
CA ASN A 497 8.11 2.03 21.13
C ASN A 497 9.14 2.88 21.87
N ASN A 498 8.69 3.77 22.74
CA ASN A 498 9.55 4.63 23.56
C ASN A 498 10.67 5.30 22.73
N VAL A 499 10.26 6.10 21.75
CA VAL A 499 11.16 6.75 20.77
C VAL A 499 11.51 8.16 21.25
N VAL A 500 12.79 8.47 21.25
CA VAL A 500 13.29 9.85 21.43
C VAL A 500 14.07 10.24 20.18
N MET A 501 13.53 11.25 19.46
CA MET A 501 14.23 11.85 18.33
C MET A 501 15.02 13.06 18.78
N ILE A 502 16.28 13.12 18.38
CA ILE A 502 17.24 14.16 18.77
C ILE A 502 17.63 14.94 17.53
N LEU A 503 17.28 16.20 17.49
CA LEU A 503 17.59 17.16 16.44
C LEU A 503 18.74 18.07 16.86
N SER A 504 19.42 18.67 15.89
CA SER A 504 20.37 19.76 16.17
C SER A 504 19.70 20.92 16.91
N ASP A 505 20.43 21.68 17.70
CA ASP A 505 19.90 22.76 18.53
C ASP A 505 19.22 23.87 17.69
N ASP A 506 19.81 24.15 16.53
CA ASP A 506 19.24 24.99 15.48
C ASP A 506 19.14 24.16 14.19
N ALA A 507 18.20 23.24 14.17
CA ALA A 507 18.01 22.31 13.07
C ALA A 507 17.71 23.08 11.77
N THR A 508 18.42 22.74 10.70
CA THR A 508 18.18 23.32 9.38
C THR A 508 16.87 22.83 8.77
N GLN A 509 16.40 23.49 7.72
CA GLN A 509 15.21 23.04 7.00
C GLN A 509 15.40 21.61 6.45
N THR A 510 16.59 21.29 5.96
CA THR A 510 16.92 19.95 5.47
C THR A 510 16.83 18.90 6.58
N GLU A 511 17.34 19.21 7.78
CA GLU A 511 17.26 18.32 8.96
C GLU A 511 15.81 18.09 9.39
N LEU A 512 14.97 19.14 9.43
CA LEU A 512 13.55 19.03 9.75
C LEU A 512 12.79 18.17 8.73
N THR A 513 13.04 18.40 7.45
CA THR A 513 12.41 17.61 6.38
C THR A 513 12.83 16.13 6.45
N LEU A 514 14.12 15.85 6.63
CA LEU A 514 14.62 14.49 6.77
C LEU A 514 14.00 13.78 7.99
N ALA A 515 13.96 14.46 9.13
CA ALA A 515 13.36 13.93 10.36
C ALA A 515 11.87 13.61 10.17
N GLY A 516 11.11 14.52 9.55
CA GLY A 516 9.69 14.30 9.23
C GLY A 516 9.46 13.08 8.32
N ARG A 517 10.30 12.92 7.28
CA ARG A 517 10.22 11.77 6.36
C ARG A 517 10.58 10.46 7.04
N ILE A 518 11.59 10.44 7.90
CA ILE A 518 11.91 9.27 8.73
C ILE A 518 10.70 8.91 9.60
N MET A 519 10.04 9.91 10.22
CA MET A 519 8.85 9.65 11.03
C MET A 519 7.68 9.13 10.20
N ALA A 520 7.44 9.63 9.00
CA ALA A 520 6.42 9.09 8.08
C ALA A 520 6.71 7.63 7.70
N MET A 521 7.97 7.27 7.46
CA MET A 521 8.39 5.90 7.19
C MET A 521 8.17 4.98 8.40
N LEU A 522 8.61 5.41 9.59
CA LEU A 522 8.50 4.62 10.82
C LEU A 522 7.05 4.55 11.32
N GLY A 523 6.21 5.52 11.01
CA GLY A 523 4.81 5.57 11.41
C GLY A 523 3.89 4.70 10.55
N ALA A 524 4.31 4.27 9.36
CA ALA A 524 3.51 3.42 8.50
C ALA A 524 3.14 2.10 9.19
N GLY A 525 1.82 1.77 9.25
CA GLY A 525 1.31 0.60 9.97
C GLY A 525 1.16 0.81 11.48
N SER A 526 1.41 2.03 12.02
CA SER A 526 1.23 2.32 13.44
C SER A 526 -0.07 3.06 13.72
N THR A 527 -0.58 2.83 14.93
CA THR A 527 -1.46 3.78 15.57
C THR A 527 -0.59 4.82 16.31
N PRO A 528 -1.04 6.07 16.45
CA PRO A 528 -0.23 7.18 16.98
C PRO A 528 0.05 7.08 18.49
N TYR A 529 -0.58 6.12 19.13
CA TYR A 529 -0.48 5.89 20.55
C TYR A 529 0.81 5.17 20.88
N GLY A 530 1.80 5.90 21.30
CA GLY A 530 3.09 5.41 21.70
C GLY A 530 3.91 6.55 22.28
N LEU A 531 5.00 6.22 22.92
CA LEU A 531 5.90 7.22 23.48
C LEU A 531 6.83 7.71 22.36
N LEU A 532 6.53 8.89 21.84
CA LEU A 532 7.40 9.66 20.96
C LEU A 532 7.69 11.00 21.62
N LYS A 533 8.95 11.39 21.67
CA LYS A 533 9.39 12.71 22.11
C LYS A 533 10.48 13.22 21.17
N VAL A 534 10.43 14.51 20.86
CA VAL A 534 11.50 15.21 20.15
C VAL A 534 12.21 16.13 21.14
N ILE A 535 13.52 16.12 21.11
CA ILE A 535 14.37 17.00 21.93
C ILE A 535 15.49 17.60 21.09
N ARG A 536 16.01 18.73 21.54
CA ARG A 536 17.24 19.32 20.98
C ARG A 536 18.46 18.63 21.57
N ALA A 537 19.55 18.60 20.83
CA ALA A 537 20.78 17.90 21.25
C ALA A 537 21.36 18.44 22.56
N GLU A 538 21.25 19.77 22.80
CA GLU A 538 21.67 20.40 24.07
C GLU A 538 20.90 19.92 25.29
N ASN A 539 19.64 19.47 25.10
CA ASN A 539 18.76 19.00 26.18
C ASN A 539 18.89 17.48 26.40
N PHE A 540 19.69 16.78 25.61
CA PHE A 540 19.88 15.35 25.78
C PHE A 540 20.64 15.03 27.06
N GLN A 541 20.04 14.19 27.90
CA GLN A 541 20.66 13.64 29.10
C GLN A 541 20.53 12.12 29.11
N ALA A 542 21.66 11.40 29.08
CA ALA A 542 21.66 9.94 29.05
C ALA A 542 20.91 9.31 30.24
N ALA A 543 20.90 9.95 31.41
CA ALA A 543 20.14 9.49 32.57
C ALA A 543 18.60 9.54 32.37
N ALA A 544 18.12 10.50 31.57
CA ALA A 544 16.70 10.68 31.31
C ALA A 544 16.22 9.87 30.09
N TYR A 545 17.03 9.81 29.04
CA TYR A 545 16.63 9.31 27.71
C TYR A 545 17.41 8.06 27.24
N GLY A 546 18.44 7.63 27.97
CA GLY A 546 19.27 6.49 27.58
C GLY A 546 18.52 5.15 27.55
N ASN A 547 17.39 5.03 28.24
CA ASN A 547 16.50 3.85 28.21
C ASN A 547 15.42 3.92 27.11
N SER A 548 15.60 4.78 26.11
CA SER A 548 14.70 4.91 24.96
C SER A 548 15.37 4.44 23.68
N ASN A 549 14.57 4.09 22.68
CA ASN A 549 15.05 3.94 21.31
C ASN A 549 15.36 5.32 20.74
N LEU A 550 16.59 5.56 20.35
CA LEU A 550 17.07 6.87 19.95
C LEU A 550 17.11 7.01 18.43
N ILE A 551 16.65 8.15 17.93
CA ILE A 551 16.81 8.54 16.53
C ILE A 551 17.55 9.87 16.51
N VAL A 552 18.77 9.91 15.96
CA VAL A 552 19.57 11.13 15.89
C VAL A 552 19.65 11.60 14.45
N VAL A 553 19.14 12.79 14.17
CA VAL A 553 19.11 13.36 12.81
C VAL A 553 19.87 14.68 12.84
N GLY A 554 20.77 14.86 11.88
CA GLY A 554 21.41 16.15 11.72
C GLY A 554 22.79 16.14 11.09
N LEU A 555 23.33 17.36 10.98
CA LEU A 555 24.70 17.58 10.56
C LEU A 555 25.66 17.21 11.70
N SER A 556 26.75 16.55 11.33
CA SER A 556 27.71 16.00 12.30
C SER A 556 28.37 17.06 13.18
N ASP A 557 28.64 18.24 12.65
CA ASP A 557 29.29 19.35 13.37
C ASP A 557 28.31 20.16 14.24
N ARG A 558 26.98 20.06 13.97
CA ARG A 558 25.92 20.84 14.63
C ARG A 558 25.17 20.08 15.69
N ASN A 559 25.21 18.75 15.68
CA ASN A 559 24.53 17.91 16.66
C ASN A 559 25.50 17.40 17.71
N SER A 560 25.43 17.93 18.93
CA SER A 560 26.33 17.58 20.03
C SER A 560 26.22 16.11 20.45
N VAL A 561 25.06 15.46 20.25
CA VAL A 561 24.86 14.04 20.54
C VAL A 561 25.57 13.17 19.52
N LEU A 562 25.57 13.53 18.22
CA LEU A 562 26.36 12.84 17.21
C LEU A 562 27.84 12.82 17.58
N LYS A 563 28.36 13.94 18.11
CA LYS A 563 29.74 14.01 18.59
C LYS A 563 30.00 13.08 19.79
N GLN A 564 29.05 12.99 20.73
CA GLN A 564 29.16 12.09 21.90
C GLN A 564 29.14 10.61 21.50
N ILE A 565 28.31 10.23 20.55
CA ILE A 565 28.15 8.83 20.13
C ILE A 565 29.11 8.41 19.01
N ASN A 566 29.87 9.35 18.41
CA ASN A 566 30.77 9.10 17.30
C ASN A 566 31.73 7.91 17.54
N PRO A 567 32.36 7.73 18.73
CA PRO A 567 33.24 6.59 18.99
C PRO A 567 32.55 5.22 18.89
N TYR A 568 31.24 5.16 18.95
CA TYR A 568 30.43 3.92 18.90
C TYR A 568 29.84 3.65 17.50
N LEU A 569 29.89 4.65 16.58
CA LEU A 569 29.32 4.51 15.24
C LEU A 569 30.14 3.53 14.40
N HIS A 570 29.46 2.81 13.51
CA HIS A 570 30.15 1.94 12.52
C HIS A 570 30.90 2.77 11.48
N PHE A 571 30.27 3.87 11.02
CA PHE A 571 30.90 4.89 10.19
C PHE A 571 31.10 6.13 11.05
N GLN A 572 32.32 6.33 11.50
CA GLN A 572 32.70 7.43 12.37
C GLN A 572 33.01 8.68 11.54
N TYR A 573 32.86 9.83 12.16
CA TYR A 573 33.35 11.10 11.64
C TYR A 573 34.75 11.37 12.15
N THR A 574 35.49 12.21 11.44
CA THR A 574 36.78 12.76 11.88
C THR A 574 36.60 13.53 13.20
N ASP A 575 37.72 13.77 13.91
CA ASP A 575 37.67 14.47 15.21
C ASP A 575 37.03 15.86 15.14
N ASP A 576 37.18 16.53 14.00
CA ASP A 576 36.54 17.82 13.71
C ASP A 576 35.11 17.72 13.20
N MET A 577 34.58 16.50 13.04
CA MET A 577 33.22 16.21 12.58
C MET A 577 32.90 16.72 11.16
N THR A 578 33.88 17.02 10.32
CA THR A 578 33.70 17.62 8.99
C THR A 578 33.62 16.62 7.84
N SER A 579 33.97 15.37 8.06
CA SER A 579 33.94 14.29 7.08
C SER A 579 33.84 12.93 7.73
N LEU A 580 33.45 11.90 6.97
CA LEU A 580 33.57 10.52 7.45
C LEU A 580 35.04 10.11 7.55
N ALA A 581 35.38 9.43 8.63
CA ALA A 581 36.73 8.89 8.86
C ALA A 581 36.95 7.62 8.04
N GLU A 582 38.14 7.46 7.52
CA GLU A 582 38.57 6.20 6.90
C GLU A 582 38.63 5.07 7.94
N SER A 583 38.32 3.88 7.50
CA SER A 583 38.41 2.68 8.32
C SER A 583 39.15 1.57 7.57
N THR A 584 39.53 0.51 8.29
CA THR A 584 40.19 -0.67 7.67
C THR A 584 39.32 -1.37 6.61
N LYS A 585 37.98 -1.10 6.59
CA LYS A 585 37.02 -1.69 5.68
C LYS A 585 36.55 -0.73 4.60
N LEU A 586 36.73 0.57 4.78
CA LEU A 586 36.23 1.60 3.88
C LEU A 586 37.29 2.67 3.68
N VAL A 587 37.76 2.80 2.43
CA VAL A 587 38.65 3.86 1.97
C VAL A 587 37.87 4.73 1.02
N MET A 588 37.85 6.04 1.25
CA MET A 588 37.10 7.03 0.47
C MET A 588 38.06 8.13 0.00
N THR A 589 37.75 8.76 -1.12
CA THR A 589 38.39 10.04 -1.45
C THR A 589 37.93 11.12 -0.49
N THR A 590 38.76 12.12 -0.25
CA THR A 590 38.45 13.22 0.68
C THR A 590 37.13 13.91 0.34
N ASP A 591 36.91 14.20 -0.95
CA ASP A 591 35.70 14.87 -1.41
C ASP A 591 34.43 14.02 -1.15
N TYR A 592 34.52 12.70 -1.43
CA TYR A 592 33.42 11.78 -1.17
C TYR A 592 33.14 11.64 0.32
N ALA A 593 34.17 11.54 1.16
CA ALA A 593 34.05 11.44 2.62
C ALA A 593 33.36 12.68 3.23
N HIS A 594 33.57 13.85 2.63
CA HIS A 594 32.95 15.11 3.06
C HIS A 594 31.47 15.21 2.65
N GLU A 595 31.10 14.71 1.47
CA GLU A 595 29.74 14.77 0.96
C GLU A 595 28.88 13.54 1.29
N ALA A 596 29.50 12.46 1.78
CA ALA A 596 28.81 11.23 2.09
C ALA A 596 27.85 11.40 3.27
N SER A 597 26.73 10.70 3.19
CA SER A 597 25.74 10.59 4.26
C SER A 597 25.59 9.15 4.72
N VAL A 598 25.18 8.95 5.95
CA VAL A 598 25.03 7.62 6.53
C VAL A 598 23.71 7.48 7.28
N LEU A 599 23.07 6.33 7.04
CA LEU A 599 21.99 5.81 7.86
C LEU A 599 22.52 4.57 8.57
N GLN A 600 22.55 4.60 9.90
CA GLN A 600 23.13 3.51 10.70
C GLN A 600 22.13 3.07 11.77
N LEU A 601 21.91 1.77 11.88
CA LEU A 601 21.09 1.15 12.91
C LEU A 601 21.97 0.24 13.75
N MET A 602 22.00 0.49 15.06
CA MET A 602 22.83 -0.26 16.00
C MET A 602 22.19 -0.28 17.41
N LYS A 603 22.81 -1.03 18.32
CA LYS A 603 22.47 -0.94 19.74
C LYS A 603 22.83 0.42 20.30
N SER A 604 21.96 0.96 21.16
CA SER A 604 22.26 2.22 21.84
C SER A 604 23.49 2.08 22.74
N PRO A 605 24.45 3.02 22.72
CA PRO A 605 25.59 3.00 23.61
C PRO A 605 25.23 3.26 25.06
N TYR A 606 24.02 3.72 25.32
CA TYR A 606 23.51 4.00 26.69
C TYR A 606 22.77 2.81 27.29
N ASN A 607 22.16 1.97 26.46
CA ASN A 607 21.46 0.74 26.87
C ASN A 607 21.43 -0.25 25.70
N GLU A 608 22.12 -1.38 25.82
CA GLU A 608 22.22 -2.39 24.75
C GLU A 608 20.89 -3.10 24.39
N THR A 609 19.86 -2.93 25.20
CA THR A 609 18.51 -3.44 24.90
C THR A 609 17.70 -2.47 24.01
N MET A 610 18.16 -1.24 23.84
CA MET A 610 17.55 -0.20 23.03
C MET A 610 18.33 -0.01 21.72
N ALA A 611 17.64 0.52 20.72
CA ALA A 611 18.24 0.82 19.43
C ALA A 611 18.67 2.28 19.29
N LEU A 612 19.65 2.50 18.45
CA LEU A 612 20.07 3.81 17.96
C LEU A 612 20.01 3.80 16.43
N LEU A 613 19.20 4.68 15.86
CA LEU A 613 19.22 5.02 14.44
C LEU A 613 19.88 6.40 14.26
N THR A 614 20.88 6.51 13.43
CA THR A 614 21.44 7.81 13.05
C THR A 614 21.24 8.07 11.58
N ALA A 615 20.75 9.26 11.23
CA ALA A 615 20.63 9.76 9.87
C ALA A 615 21.42 11.07 9.79
N SER A 616 22.65 11.02 9.28
CA SER A 616 23.58 12.13 9.42
C SER A 616 24.51 12.29 8.22
N ALA A 617 25.03 13.51 8.06
CA ALA A 617 26.06 13.87 7.07
C ALA A 617 26.91 15.00 7.62
N ALA A 618 28.06 15.25 6.99
CA ALA A 618 28.87 16.42 7.30
C ALA A 618 28.36 17.70 6.59
N THR A 619 27.55 17.55 5.54
CA THR A 619 27.06 18.69 4.72
C THR A 619 25.57 18.59 4.46
N GLU A 620 24.93 19.74 4.17
CA GLU A 620 23.54 19.80 3.72
C GLU A 620 23.31 19.00 2.43
N ALA A 621 24.25 19.04 1.48
CA ALA A 621 24.20 18.25 0.25
C ALA A 621 24.18 16.73 0.56
N GLY A 622 24.98 16.29 1.56
CA GLY A 622 24.95 14.92 2.05
C GLY A 622 23.58 14.52 2.61
N LEU A 623 22.94 15.37 3.43
CA LEU A 623 21.58 15.09 3.93
C LEU A 623 20.54 15.04 2.80
N GLN A 624 20.64 15.90 1.78
CA GLN A 624 19.76 15.86 0.60
C GLN A 624 19.94 14.56 -0.18
N ASN A 625 21.17 14.08 -0.34
CA ASN A 625 21.48 12.79 -0.96
C ASN A 625 20.86 11.63 -0.15
N LEU A 626 20.90 11.68 1.18
CA LEU A 626 20.27 10.69 2.04
C LEU A 626 18.75 10.67 1.83
N MET A 627 18.10 11.84 1.81
CA MET A 627 16.67 11.95 1.53
C MET A 627 16.28 11.35 0.17
N ALA A 628 17.08 11.62 -0.87
CA ALA A 628 16.82 11.07 -2.20
C ALA A 628 16.93 9.53 -2.23
N ARG A 629 17.80 8.94 -1.41
CA ARG A 629 17.94 7.48 -1.31
C ARG A 629 16.83 6.83 -0.51
N LEU A 630 16.36 7.45 0.57
CA LEU A 630 15.20 6.98 1.33
C LEU A 630 13.91 6.93 0.49
N SER A 631 13.90 7.60 -0.68
CA SER A 631 12.75 7.62 -1.59
C SER A 631 12.69 6.44 -2.56
N THR A 632 13.78 5.72 -2.75
CA THR A 632 13.91 4.68 -3.79
C THR A 632 13.88 3.25 -3.25
N GLU A 633 13.87 3.06 -1.95
CA GLU A 633 13.84 1.78 -1.24
C GLU A 633 12.69 1.73 -0.20
#